data_1e71e735d7a9594b79a18d92315926ac
#
_entry.id   1e71e735d7a9594b79a18d92315926ac
#
_cell.length_a   1.000
_cell.length_b   1.000
_cell.length_c   1.000
_cell.angle_alpha   90.00
_cell.angle_beta   90.00
_cell.angle_gamma   90.00
#
_symmetry.space_group_name_H-M   'P 1'
#
loop_
_entity.id
_entity.type
_entity.pdbx_description
1 polymer ?
#
loop_
_entity_poly.entity_id
_entity_poly.type
_entity_poly.pdbx_seq_one_letter_code
_entity_poly.pdbx_strand_id
1 'polypeptide(L)'
;WKIAVGSNGTERARQVLLATKPRPDFIIDLSFHPSDITLPEIMETALQLKAVGHNVRAHTISWPGFGVAADWFARQLTNAGIVAFVQNYDGWWHDEPRGVLDTYPGEQPACDLTKPPRRARCHRTIYTPIAPNGDVYFCHAAMYERADWGVIGNVFDGWISDAQVLECQNYGRCNPCDRPRETEVLE
;
A
#
# COMPACT_ATOMS: atom_id res chain seq x y z
N TRP A 1 10.18 5.56 15.06
CA TRP A 1 9.04 5.28 14.19
C TRP A 1 9.23 6.06 12.89
N LYS A 2 8.94 5.46 11.74
CA LYS A 2 8.83 6.17 10.47
C LYS A 2 7.38 6.14 10.05
N ILE A 3 6.85 7.29 9.61
CA ILE A 3 5.48 7.42 9.13
C ILE A 3 5.55 7.55 7.61
N ALA A 4 4.84 6.70 6.89
CA ALA A 4 4.64 6.84 5.46
C ALA A 4 3.20 7.23 5.17
N VAL A 5 3.00 8.26 4.35
CA VAL A 5 1.67 8.68 3.87
C VAL A 5 1.59 8.38 2.40
N GLY A 6 0.71 7.44 2.04
CA GLY A 6 0.37 7.15 0.66
C GLY A 6 -0.55 8.22 0.07
N SER A 7 -0.27 8.65 -1.16
CA SER A 7 -1.09 9.61 -1.88
C SER A 7 -1.03 9.34 -3.38
N ASN A 8 -2.14 9.55 -4.09
CA ASN A 8 -2.16 9.51 -5.55
C ASN A 8 -1.66 10.81 -6.21
N GLY A 9 -1.20 11.79 -5.41
CA GLY A 9 -0.58 13.02 -5.91
C GLY A 9 -1.53 14.01 -6.60
N THR A 10 -2.85 13.80 -6.52
CA THR A 10 -3.83 14.73 -7.11
C THR A 10 -3.70 16.14 -6.54
N GLU A 11 -4.22 17.15 -7.24
CA GLU A 11 -4.11 18.56 -6.87
C GLU A 11 -4.51 18.83 -5.41
N ARG A 12 -5.63 18.26 -4.96
CA ARG A 12 -6.07 18.43 -3.57
C ARG A 12 -5.08 17.81 -2.57
N ALA A 13 -4.58 16.62 -2.86
CA ALA A 13 -3.60 15.95 -2.02
C ALA A 13 -2.28 16.75 -2.00
N ARG A 14 -1.83 17.24 -3.16
CA ARG A 14 -0.64 18.10 -3.31
C ARG A 14 -0.73 19.33 -2.41
N GLN A 15 -1.84 20.06 -2.45
CA GLN A 15 -2.04 21.26 -1.63
C GLN A 15 -1.94 20.98 -0.13
N VAL A 16 -2.57 19.90 0.34
CA VAL A 16 -2.50 19.48 1.75
C VAL A 16 -1.07 19.11 2.14
N LEU A 17 -0.38 18.33 1.30
CA LEU A 17 0.99 17.90 1.58
C LEU A 17 1.98 19.05 1.57
N LEU A 18 1.85 20.01 0.65
CA LEU A 18 2.69 21.23 0.60
C LEU A 18 2.47 22.13 1.81
N ALA A 19 1.27 22.14 2.39
CA ALA A 19 0.99 22.90 3.61
C ALA A 19 1.51 22.19 4.88
N THR A 20 1.93 20.92 4.77
CA THR A 20 2.44 20.15 5.90
C THR A 20 3.92 20.48 6.14
N LYS A 21 4.33 20.65 7.40
CA LYS A 21 5.73 20.88 7.73
C LYS A 21 6.57 19.62 7.50
N PRO A 22 7.68 19.69 6.75
CA PRO A 22 8.58 18.56 6.55
C PRO A 22 9.14 18.02 7.86
N ARG A 23 9.26 16.69 7.94
CA ARG A 23 9.84 15.97 9.08
C ARG A 23 10.72 14.84 8.59
N PRO A 24 11.87 14.56 9.24
CA PRO A 24 12.81 13.53 8.80
C PRO A 24 12.28 12.10 8.94
N ASP A 25 11.34 11.88 9.86
CA ASP A 25 10.67 10.61 10.12
C ASP A 25 9.42 10.38 9.25
N PHE A 26 9.10 11.35 8.38
CA PHE A 26 7.90 11.34 7.55
C PHE A 26 8.27 11.14 6.08
N ILE A 27 7.69 10.13 5.46
CA ILE A 27 7.87 9.81 4.04
C ILE A 27 6.55 10.02 3.32
N ILE A 28 6.57 10.79 2.26
CA ILE A 28 5.44 10.89 1.33
C ILE A 28 5.66 9.87 0.23
N ASP A 29 4.74 8.94 0.12
CA ASP A 29 4.76 7.85 -0.85
C ASP A 29 3.71 8.13 -1.94
N LEU A 30 4.16 8.58 -3.09
CA LEU A 30 3.28 8.92 -4.21
C LEU A 30 3.02 7.67 -5.07
N SER A 31 1.76 7.27 -5.15
CA SER A 31 1.32 6.17 -5.99
C SER A 31 0.80 6.70 -7.32
N PHE A 32 1.45 6.34 -8.41
CA PHE A 32 1.02 6.74 -9.75
C PHE A 32 -0.08 5.81 -10.27
N HIS A 33 -1.25 6.39 -10.48
CA HIS A 33 -2.40 5.75 -11.10
C HIS A 33 -2.77 6.54 -12.36
N PRO A 34 -2.51 6.03 -13.57
CA PRO A 34 -2.76 6.76 -14.82
C PRO A 34 -4.21 7.16 -15.06
N SER A 35 -5.17 6.51 -14.37
CA SER A 35 -6.59 6.92 -14.39
C SER A 35 -6.86 8.22 -13.64
N ASP A 36 -6.02 8.57 -12.67
CA ASP A 36 -6.27 9.65 -11.71
C ASP A 36 -5.41 10.89 -11.98
N ILE A 37 -4.20 10.67 -12.47
CA ILE A 37 -3.20 11.71 -12.63
C ILE A 37 -2.26 11.38 -13.81
N THR A 38 -1.81 12.39 -14.52
CA THR A 38 -0.82 12.21 -15.59
C THR A 38 0.61 12.14 -15.03
N LEU A 39 1.52 11.56 -15.81
CA LEU A 39 2.92 11.49 -15.39
C LEU A 39 3.56 12.88 -15.15
N PRO A 40 3.38 13.89 -16.01
CA PRO A 40 3.90 15.23 -15.73
C PRO A 40 3.38 15.80 -14.41
N GLU A 41 2.12 15.64 -14.08
CA GLU A 41 1.52 16.16 -12.84
C GLU A 41 2.08 15.49 -11.59
N ILE A 42 2.23 14.16 -11.60
CA ILE A 42 2.82 13.48 -10.42
C ILE A 42 4.32 13.80 -10.27
N MET A 43 5.03 13.96 -11.39
CA MET A 43 6.43 14.41 -11.38
C MET A 43 6.55 15.81 -10.79
N GLU A 44 5.71 16.74 -11.23
CA GLU A 44 5.66 18.11 -10.68
C GLU A 44 5.37 18.07 -9.19
N THR A 45 4.36 17.32 -8.76
CA THR A 45 4.02 17.13 -7.34
C THR A 45 5.22 16.62 -6.54
N ALA A 46 5.89 15.58 -7.02
CA ALA A 46 7.05 15.00 -6.34
C ALA A 46 8.21 16.00 -6.21
N LEU A 47 8.50 16.78 -7.27
CA LEU A 47 9.56 17.77 -7.28
C LEU A 47 9.23 18.96 -6.35
N GLN A 48 7.99 19.43 -6.33
CA GLN A 48 7.56 20.49 -5.42
C GLN A 48 7.66 20.08 -3.95
N LEU A 49 7.19 18.89 -3.61
CA LEU A 49 7.29 18.35 -2.25
C LEU A 49 8.75 18.17 -1.82
N LYS A 50 9.61 17.70 -2.71
CA LYS A 50 11.05 17.58 -2.45
C LYS A 50 11.69 18.96 -2.25
N ALA A 51 11.32 19.95 -3.08
CA ALA A 51 11.88 21.30 -3.00
C ALA A 51 11.57 22.01 -1.67
N VAL A 52 10.41 21.72 -1.06
CA VAL A 52 10.07 22.23 0.27
C VAL A 52 10.63 21.39 1.42
N GLY A 53 11.38 20.33 1.11
CA GLY A 53 12.14 19.55 2.08
C GLY A 53 11.49 18.27 2.57
N HIS A 54 10.40 17.80 1.95
CA HIS A 54 9.84 16.51 2.26
C HIS A 54 10.72 15.36 1.76
N ASN A 55 10.70 14.25 2.49
CA ASN A 55 11.24 12.98 2.03
C ASN A 55 10.19 12.30 1.16
N VAL A 56 10.43 12.28 -0.16
CA VAL A 56 9.47 11.80 -1.16
C VAL A 56 10.01 10.57 -1.84
N ARG A 57 9.16 9.58 -1.97
CA ARG A 57 9.34 8.45 -2.89
C ARG A 57 8.09 8.28 -3.74
N ALA A 58 8.24 7.60 -4.87
CA ALA A 58 7.11 7.34 -5.74
C ALA A 58 7.12 5.90 -6.25
N HIS A 59 5.96 5.37 -6.52
CA HIS A 59 5.83 4.04 -7.10
C HIS A 59 4.65 3.95 -8.07
N THR A 60 4.71 2.94 -8.93
CA THR A 60 3.59 2.52 -9.74
C THR A 60 3.55 1.00 -9.81
N ILE A 61 2.44 0.46 -10.27
CA ILE A 61 2.27 -0.98 -10.43
C ILE A 61 2.44 -1.33 -11.91
N SER A 62 3.24 -2.36 -12.21
CA SER A 62 3.39 -2.92 -13.54
C SER A 62 2.31 -3.97 -13.76
N TRP A 63 1.20 -3.59 -14.40
CA TRP A 63 0.20 -4.56 -14.86
C TRP A 63 0.43 -4.94 -16.31
N PRO A 64 -0.18 -6.04 -16.81
CA PRO A 64 -0.03 -6.45 -18.20
C PRO A 64 -0.33 -5.34 -19.19
N GLY A 65 0.63 -5.07 -20.09
CA GLY A 65 0.56 -3.97 -21.06
C GLY A 65 1.10 -2.61 -20.57
N PHE A 66 1.39 -2.44 -19.29
CA PHE A 66 1.89 -1.16 -18.75
C PHE A 66 3.38 -1.18 -18.35
N GLY A 67 4.05 -2.33 -18.38
CA GLY A 67 5.41 -2.49 -17.86
C GLY A 67 6.42 -1.48 -18.40
N VAL A 68 6.44 -1.24 -19.73
CA VAL A 68 7.36 -0.26 -20.36
C VAL A 68 7.11 1.16 -19.86
N ALA A 69 5.85 1.55 -19.70
CA ALA A 69 5.50 2.87 -19.17
C ALA A 69 5.83 2.99 -17.67
N ALA A 70 5.64 1.92 -16.91
CA ALA A 70 6.02 1.87 -15.50
C ALA A 70 7.53 2.05 -15.31
N ASP A 71 8.34 1.35 -16.09
CA ASP A 71 9.81 1.48 -16.05
C ASP A 71 10.26 2.87 -16.47
N TRP A 72 9.62 3.45 -17.47
CA TRP A 72 9.92 4.80 -17.91
C TRP A 72 9.59 5.81 -16.80
N PHE A 73 8.42 5.70 -16.15
CA PHE A 73 8.04 6.48 -14.99
C PHE A 73 9.11 6.46 -13.89
N ALA A 74 9.51 5.25 -13.46
CA ALA A 74 10.52 5.11 -12.41
C ALA A 74 11.86 5.74 -12.79
N ARG A 75 12.30 5.57 -14.05
CA ARG A 75 13.53 6.19 -14.55
C ARG A 75 13.47 7.71 -14.56
N GLN A 76 12.34 8.32 -15.01
CA GLN A 76 12.21 9.78 -15.04
C GLN A 76 12.33 10.38 -13.63
N LEU A 77 11.63 9.82 -12.66
CA LEU A 77 11.69 10.29 -11.29
C LEU A 77 13.06 10.06 -10.64
N THR A 78 13.70 8.90 -10.89
CA THR A 78 15.04 8.62 -10.40
C THR A 78 16.07 9.60 -10.96
N ASN A 79 15.99 9.93 -12.24
CA ASN A 79 16.85 10.95 -12.87
C ASN A 79 16.64 12.33 -12.26
N ALA A 80 15.44 12.64 -11.79
CA ALA A 80 15.12 13.87 -11.04
C ALA A 80 15.52 13.77 -9.56
N GLY A 81 16.19 12.70 -9.14
CA GLY A 81 16.66 12.47 -7.78
C GLY A 81 15.56 12.12 -6.77
N ILE A 82 14.44 11.58 -7.22
CA ILE A 82 13.37 11.05 -6.38
C ILE A 82 13.49 9.52 -6.39
N VAL A 83 13.43 8.91 -5.21
CA VAL A 83 13.40 7.45 -5.10
C VAL A 83 12.11 6.96 -5.75
N ALA A 84 12.25 6.20 -6.83
CA ALA A 84 11.09 5.65 -7.52
C ALA A 84 11.30 4.17 -7.85
N PHE A 85 10.22 3.39 -7.79
CA PHE A 85 10.25 1.97 -8.07
C PHE A 85 8.96 1.50 -8.73
N VAL A 86 9.05 0.36 -9.38
CA VAL A 86 7.91 -0.33 -9.97
C VAL A 86 7.61 -1.55 -9.11
N GLN A 87 6.36 -1.67 -8.67
CA GLN A 87 5.86 -2.89 -8.05
C GLN A 87 5.30 -3.81 -9.13
N ASN A 88 5.59 -5.08 -9.00
CA ASN A 88 4.91 -6.06 -9.85
C ASN A 88 3.42 -6.08 -9.52
N TYR A 89 2.61 -6.31 -10.53
CA TYR A 89 1.20 -6.58 -10.33
C TYR A 89 1.02 -7.97 -9.72
N ASP A 90 0.55 -7.99 -8.49
CA ASP A 90 0.24 -9.21 -7.76
C ASP A 90 -1.27 -9.31 -7.59
N GLY A 91 -1.92 -10.15 -8.38
CA GLY A 91 -3.37 -10.26 -8.35
C GLY A 91 -3.94 -11.06 -9.51
N TRP A 92 -5.23 -10.92 -9.70
CA TRP A 92 -5.95 -11.56 -10.79
C TRP A 92 -6.12 -10.58 -11.95
N TRP A 93 -5.76 -11.01 -13.14
CA TRP A 93 -5.92 -10.27 -14.38
C TRP A 93 -6.65 -11.14 -15.41
N HIS A 94 -7.88 -10.77 -15.76
CA HIS A 94 -8.73 -11.56 -16.67
C HIS A 94 -8.79 -13.04 -16.27
N ASP A 95 -9.12 -13.30 -15.00
CA ASP A 95 -9.24 -14.65 -14.41
C ASP A 95 -7.93 -15.48 -14.37
N GLU A 96 -6.79 -14.87 -14.65
CA GLU A 96 -5.47 -15.46 -14.52
C GLU A 96 -4.70 -14.86 -13.33
N PRO A 97 -4.07 -15.67 -12.47
CA PRO A 97 -3.18 -15.15 -11.43
C PRO A 97 -1.91 -14.56 -12.04
N ARG A 98 -1.38 -13.50 -11.43
CA ARG A 98 -0.16 -12.81 -11.86
C ARG A 98 0.72 -12.46 -10.67
N GLY A 99 2.01 -12.35 -10.92
CA GLY A 99 2.99 -11.89 -9.94
C GLY A 99 3.33 -12.92 -8.89
N VAL A 100 3.35 -12.52 -7.63
CA VAL A 100 3.73 -13.38 -6.50
C VAL A 100 2.85 -14.62 -6.39
N LEU A 101 1.63 -14.57 -6.92
CA LEU A 101 0.75 -15.73 -6.99
C LEU A 101 1.35 -16.88 -7.84
N ASP A 102 2.21 -16.53 -8.81
CA ASP A 102 2.88 -17.49 -9.68
C ASP A 102 4.21 -17.98 -9.11
N THR A 103 4.81 -17.27 -8.15
CA THR A 103 6.22 -17.45 -7.79
C THR A 103 6.48 -18.26 -6.53
N TYR A 104 5.46 -18.65 -5.79
CA TYR A 104 5.58 -19.50 -4.61
C TYR A 104 5.05 -20.92 -4.85
N PRO A 105 5.90 -21.82 -5.44
CA PRO A 105 5.51 -23.22 -5.65
C PRO A 105 5.24 -23.89 -4.30
N GLY A 106 4.02 -24.38 -4.10
CA GLY A 106 3.62 -25.10 -2.90
C GLY A 106 2.90 -24.27 -1.84
N GLU A 107 2.95 -22.95 -1.90
CA GLU A 107 2.11 -22.09 -1.06
C GLU A 107 0.86 -21.67 -1.85
N GLN A 108 -0.29 -21.85 -1.25
CA GLN A 108 -1.51 -21.28 -1.83
C GLN A 108 -1.38 -19.76 -1.82
N PRO A 109 -1.73 -19.08 -2.93
CA PRO A 109 -1.73 -17.63 -2.94
C PRO A 109 -2.54 -17.12 -1.76
N ALA A 110 -1.99 -16.19 -1.02
CA ALA A 110 -2.68 -15.60 0.12
C ALA A 110 -4.01 -14.92 -0.31
N CYS A 111 -4.20 -14.72 -1.61
CA CYS A 111 -5.40 -14.16 -2.21
C CYS A 111 -5.87 -15.04 -3.37
N ASP A 112 -6.66 -16.05 -3.08
CA ASP A 112 -7.36 -16.88 -4.06
C ASP A 112 -8.86 -16.58 -3.98
N LEU A 113 -9.33 -15.68 -4.84
CA LEU A 113 -10.73 -15.26 -4.86
C LEU A 113 -11.70 -16.37 -5.32
N THR A 114 -11.18 -17.45 -5.89
CA THR A 114 -12.00 -18.62 -6.29
C THR A 114 -12.37 -19.49 -5.10
N LYS A 115 -11.66 -19.38 -3.98
CA LYS A 115 -11.91 -20.14 -2.77
C LYS A 115 -12.61 -19.27 -1.72
N PRO A 116 -13.44 -19.88 -0.87
CA PRO A 116 -14.02 -19.16 0.26
C PRO A 116 -12.91 -18.71 1.22
N PRO A 117 -13.08 -17.53 1.86
CA PRO A 117 -12.17 -17.10 2.90
C PRO A 117 -12.20 -18.08 4.07
N ARG A 118 -11.09 -18.21 4.77
CA ARG A 118 -10.92 -19.08 5.94
C ARG A 118 -10.69 -18.26 7.19
N ARG A 119 -10.92 -18.87 8.33
CA ARG A 119 -10.51 -18.31 9.62
C ARG A 119 -9.03 -18.60 9.85
N ALA A 120 -8.32 -17.61 10.37
CA ALA A 120 -6.91 -17.76 10.70
C ALA A 120 -6.53 -16.85 11.88
N ARG A 121 -5.52 -17.28 12.63
CA ARG A 121 -4.85 -16.42 13.60
C ARG A 121 -3.64 -15.79 12.91
N CYS A 122 -3.73 -14.49 12.65
CA CYS A 122 -2.71 -13.73 11.95
C CYS A 122 -1.87 -12.91 12.91
N HIS A 123 -0.56 -12.90 12.70
CA HIS A 123 0.34 -12.01 13.41
C HIS A 123 0.39 -10.63 12.78
N ARG A 124 0.56 -9.59 13.61
CA ARG A 124 0.64 -8.20 13.15
C ARG A 124 1.88 -8.00 12.28
N THR A 125 1.73 -7.28 11.18
CA THR A 125 2.87 -6.88 10.35
C THR A 125 3.65 -5.72 10.96
N ILE A 126 4.81 -5.45 10.38
CA ILE A 126 5.60 -4.24 10.69
C ILE A 126 4.91 -2.94 10.22
N TYR A 127 3.91 -3.07 9.36
CA TYR A 127 3.13 -1.94 8.86
C TYR A 127 1.78 -1.88 9.56
N THR A 128 1.39 -0.68 9.95
CA THR A 128 0.09 -0.41 10.56
C THR A 128 -0.65 0.56 9.64
N PRO A 129 -1.63 0.09 8.85
CA PRO A 129 -2.41 0.94 7.97
C PRO A 129 -3.33 1.87 8.77
N ILE A 130 -3.41 3.13 8.33
CA ILE A 130 -4.31 4.13 8.91
C ILE A 130 -5.17 4.68 7.79
N ALA A 131 -6.49 4.59 7.95
CA ALA A 131 -7.44 5.12 7.01
C ALA A 131 -7.64 6.64 7.18
N PRO A 132 -8.21 7.34 6.17
CA PRO A 132 -8.41 8.79 6.23
C PRO A 132 -9.31 9.28 7.38
N ASN A 133 -10.18 8.42 7.92
CA ASN A 133 -11.03 8.70 9.08
C ASN A 133 -10.31 8.48 10.42
N GLY A 134 -9.01 8.15 10.38
CA GLY A 134 -8.20 7.91 11.57
C GLY A 134 -8.22 6.48 12.09
N ASP A 135 -9.04 5.60 11.54
CA ASP A 135 -9.07 4.19 11.96
C ASP A 135 -7.74 3.52 11.64
N VAL A 136 -7.23 2.82 12.63
CA VAL A 136 -6.00 2.05 12.56
C VAL A 136 -6.36 0.59 12.35
N TYR A 137 -5.85 0.02 11.27
CA TYR A 137 -6.17 -1.35 10.89
C TYR A 137 -5.01 -2.30 11.18
N PHE A 138 -5.37 -3.53 11.49
CA PHE A 138 -4.42 -4.61 11.70
C PHE A 138 -3.66 -4.97 10.41
N CYS A 139 -4.32 -4.83 9.26
CA CYS A 139 -3.76 -5.14 7.95
C CYS A 139 -4.40 -4.32 6.81
N HIS A 140 -3.73 -4.28 5.65
CA HIS A 140 -4.23 -3.58 4.47
C HIS A 140 -5.51 -4.20 3.92
N ALA A 141 -5.64 -5.52 3.93
CA ALA A 141 -6.86 -6.18 3.46
C ALA A 141 -8.08 -5.69 4.27
N ALA A 142 -7.99 -5.67 5.61
CA ALA A 142 -9.06 -5.15 6.46
C ALA A 142 -9.34 -3.67 6.20
N MET A 143 -8.30 -2.86 5.97
CA MET A 143 -8.45 -1.43 5.65
C MET A 143 -9.19 -1.22 4.31
N TYR A 144 -8.80 -1.95 3.26
CA TYR A 144 -9.44 -1.81 1.95
C TYR A 144 -10.89 -2.29 1.94
N GLU A 145 -11.20 -3.31 2.71
CA GLU A 145 -12.57 -3.82 2.90
C GLU A 145 -13.38 -2.98 3.90
N ARG A 146 -12.73 -2.04 4.61
CA ARG A 146 -13.32 -1.27 5.73
C ARG A 146 -13.97 -2.19 6.77
N ALA A 147 -13.27 -3.27 7.09
CA ALA A 147 -13.80 -4.33 7.93
C ALA A 147 -13.60 -4.00 9.42
N ASP A 148 -14.70 -3.87 10.15
CA ASP A 148 -14.69 -3.52 11.58
C ASP A 148 -13.86 -4.49 12.43
N TRP A 149 -13.84 -5.78 12.06
CA TRP A 149 -13.04 -6.79 12.77
C TRP A 149 -11.53 -6.51 12.73
N GLY A 150 -11.07 -5.73 11.76
CA GLY A 150 -9.66 -5.38 11.59
C GLY A 150 -9.25 -4.05 12.23
N VAL A 151 -10.19 -3.29 12.78
CA VAL A 151 -9.91 -2.01 13.46
C VAL A 151 -9.27 -2.30 14.81
N ILE A 152 -8.08 -1.75 15.02
CA ILE A 152 -7.31 -1.91 16.26
C ILE A 152 -7.08 -0.59 16.99
N GLY A 153 -7.69 0.49 16.54
CA GLY A 153 -7.59 1.79 17.16
C GLY A 153 -8.06 2.93 16.28
N ASN A 154 -7.99 4.14 16.83
CA ASN A 154 -8.21 5.37 16.06
C ASN A 154 -7.23 6.45 16.54
N VAL A 155 -6.53 7.09 15.60
CA VAL A 155 -5.50 8.10 15.93
C VAL A 155 -6.09 9.39 16.48
N PHE A 156 -7.34 9.72 16.14
CA PHE A 156 -8.00 10.92 16.66
C PHE A 156 -8.54 10.70 18.07
N ASP A 157 -8.90 9.48 18.41
CA ASP A 157 -9.38 9.10 19.75
C ASP A 157 -8.22 8.80 20.71
N GLY A 158 -7.00 8.78 20.19
CA GLY A 158 -5.77 8.64 20.97
C GLY A 158 -5.51 7.22 21.49
N TRP A 159 -6.22 6.20 21.00
CA TRP A 159 -5.98 4.82 21.38
C TRP A 159 -5.61 3.92 20.20
N ILE A 160 -4.64 3.03 20.39
CA ILE A 160 -4.25 1.99 19.46
C ILE A 160 -3.94 0.75 20.25
N SER A 161 -4.57 -0.36 19.90
CA SER A 161 -4.29 -1.66 20.54
C SER A 161 -2.83 -2.09 20.29
N ASP A 162 -2.21 -2.69 21.29
CA ASP A 162 -0.92 -3.33 21.17
C ASP A 162 -1.00 -4.81 20.75
N ALA A 163 -2.20 -5.28 20.40
CA ALA A 163 -2.44 -6.64 19.97
C ALA A 163 -1.49 -7.05 18.84
N GLN A 164 -0.75 -8.13 19.07
CA GLN A 164 0.19 -8.70 18.09
C GLN A 164 -0.45 -9.80 17.24
N VAL A 165 -1.60 -10.31 17.65
CA VAL A 165 -2.33 -11.39 17.00
C VAL A 165 -3.80 -11.04 16.90
N LEU A 166 -4.39 -11.32 15.74
CA LEU A 166 -5.82 -11.11 15.47
C LEU A 166 -6.41 -12.37 14.83
N GLU A 167 -7.62 -12.75 15.25
CA GLU A 167 -8.42 -13.72 14.49
C GLU A 167 -8.99 -13.06 13.24
N CYS A 168 -8.49 -13.50 12.09
CA CYS A 168 -8.93 -13.06 10.78
C CYS A 168 -10.01 -14.03 10.25
N GLN A 169 -11.08 -13.50 9.69
CA GLN A 169 -12.13 -14.30 9.04
C GLN A 169 -12.00 -14.29 7.51
N ASN A 170 -11.00 -13.58 7.00
CA ASN A 170 -10.85 -13.32 5.56
C ASN A 170 -9.52 -13.84 5.01
N TYR A 171 -8.89 -14.80 5.69
CA TYR A 171 -7.63 -15.37 5.24
C TYR A 171 -7.79 -16.09 3.90
N GLY A 172 -6.86 -15.84 2.98
CA GLY A 172 -6.95 -16.25 1.59
C GLY A 172 -7.39 -15.12 0.66
N ARG A 173 -7.83 -13.97 1.21
CA ARG A 173 -8.10 -12.72 0.48
C ARG A 173 -7.19 -11.58 0.92
N CYS A 174 -6.01 -11.93 1.41
CA CYS A 174 -5.05 -10.96 1.92
C CYS A 174 -4.50 -10.06 0.81
N ASN A 175 -4.30 -8.79 1.13
CA ASN A 175 -3.56 -7.91 0.25
C ASN A 175 -2.09 -8.37 0.16
N PRO A 176 -1.44 -8.31 -1.01
CA PRO A 176 -0.02 -8.66 -1.16
C PRO A 176 0.92 -7.93 -0.18
N CYS A 177 0.59 -6.69 0.20
CA CYS A 177 1.36 -5.94 1.18
C CYS A 177 1.34 -6.55 2.59
N ASP A 178 0.40 -7.44 2.86
CA ASP A 178 0.24 -8.11 4.14
C ASP A 178 1.05 -9.42 4.24
N ARG A 179 1.83 -9.76 3.24
CA ARG A 179 2.74 -10.90 3.22
C ARG A 179 4.16 -10.50 3.62
N PRO A 180 4.98 -11.39 4.11
CA PRO A 180 4.74 -12.70 4.70
C PRO A 180 4.34 -12.58 6.18
N ARG A 181 3.50 -13.48 6.66
CA ARG A 181 3.07 -13.54 8.06
C ARG A 181 3.12 -14.95 8.58
N GLU A 182 3.48 -15.08 9.83
CA GLU A 182 3.14 -16.28 10.57
C GLU A 182 1.62 -16.32 10.73
N THR A 183 1.00 -17.33 10.17
CA THR A 183 -0.44 -17.48 10.15
C THR A 183 -0.80 -18.92 10.52
N GLU A 184 -1.66 -19.06 11.50
CA GLU A 184 -2.26 -20.34 11.88
C GLU A 184 -3.67 -20.38 11.32
N VAL A 185 -3.92 -21.29 10.37
CA VAL A 185 -5.27 -21.49 9.82
C VAL A 185 -6.11 -22.26 10.83
N LEU A 186 -7.27 -21.72 11.16
CA LEU A 186 -8.24 -22.32 12.07
C LEU A 186 -9.25 -23.12 11.21
N GLU A 187 -9.46 -24.39 11.52
CA GLU A 187 -10.45 -25.23 10.84
C GLU A 187 -11.88 -24.77 11.09
#